data_7c9210cb9784931d34be081a78cc5797
#
_entry.id   7c9210cb9784931d34be081a78cc5797
#
_cell.length_a   1.000
_cell.length_b   1.000
_cell.length_c   1.000
_cell.angle_alpha   90.00
_cell.angle_beta   90.00
_cell.angle_gamma   90.00
#
_symmetry.space_group_name_H-M   'P 1'
#
loop_
_entity.id
_entity.type
_entity.pdbx_description
1 polymer ?
#
loop_
_entity_poly.entity_id
_entity_poly.type
_entity_poly.pdbx_seq_one_letter_code
_entity_poly.pdbx_strand_id
1 'polypeptide(L)'
;MKAAVLVPLLAIAIVAQASAQNPQPAVALVGGRITYEVRTGDTLSSIGARFGVTVATLAETNGITLPGRIAVGDSLLIDNTHLAAFDPRVSITINIAQRLLLRPDAGRVLAYPVTVGRRTWPTPVGAFTVIGKETDPVWDVPVSIQREMAANGLPVITRMESSPQNPLGSHWIGLSRPSLGIHGTNAPTSIFRFASHGCIRMHPDDIADLYTRVQVGDAGVLTYQPVIVAAIDGRILLEANPDEYRRGPEPGRYVREFLERSGLPADAVDWTAVHRALSLRRGRAMDVTRLE
;
A
#
# COMPACT_ATOMS: atom_id res chain seq x y z
N MET A 1 -17.19 52.32 -61.92
CA MET A 1 -16.78 52.16 -60.51
C MET A 1 -17.51 50.91 -59.99
N LYS A 2 -16.77 49.78 -59.87
CA LYS A 2 -17.34 48.54 -59.36
C LYS A 2 -16.96 48.42 -57.88
N ALA A 3 -17.92 48.44 -57.00
CA ALA A 3 -17.71 48.21 -55.55
C ALA A 3 -17.44 46.73 -55.26
N ALA A 4 -16.30 46.44 -54.63
CA ALA A 4 -15.95 45.12 -54.17
C ALA A 4 -16.59 44.87 -52.78
N VAL A 5 -17.44 43.85 -52.70
CA VAL A 5 -18.04 43.40 -51.42
C VAL A 5 -17.04 42.47 -50.76
N LEU A 6 -16.50 42.90 -49.62
CA LEU A 6 -15.66 42.06 -48.74
C LEU A 6 -16.57 41.18 -47.89
N VAL A 7 -16.49 39.84 -48.04
CA VAL A 7 -17.13 38.85 -47.17
C VAL A 7 -16.12 38.47 -46.07
N PRO A 8 -16.44 38.68 -44.78
CA PRO A 8 -15.53 38.27 -43.73
C PRO A 8 -15.54 36.72 -43.57
N LEU A 9 -14.37 36.08 -43.68
CA LEU A 9 -14.17 34.68 -43.31
C LEU A 9 -14.29 34.53 -41.78
N LEU A 10 -15.37 33.90 -41.36
CA LEU A 10 -15.54 33.50 -39.97
C LEU A 10 -14.62 32.30 -39.68
N ALA A 11 -13.51 32.52 -38.96
CA ALA A 11 -12.68 31.46 -38.48
C ALA A 11 -13.36 30.74 -37.28
N ILE A 12 -13.84 29.54 -37.51
CA ILE A 12 -14.37 28.68 -36.42
C ILE A 12 -13.12 28.14 -35.69
N ALA A 13 -12.83 28.69 -34.51
CA ALA A 13 -11.85 28.10 -33.59
C ALA A 13 -12.46 26.82 -33.01
N ILE A 14 -11.97 25.67 -33.47
CA ILE A 14 -12.25 24.37 -32.80
C ILE A 14 -11.42 24.38 -31.52
N VAL A 15 -12.07 24.74 -30.41
CA VAL A 15 -11.52 24.51 -29.07
C VAL A 15 -11.59 23.00 -28.84
N ALA A 16 -10.48 22.30 -29.03
CA ALA A 16 -10.34 20.94 -28.56
C ALA A 16 -10.47 20.96 -27.03
N GLN A 17 -11.63 20.54 -26.53
CA GLN A 17 -11.78 20.21 -25.12
C GLN A 17 -10.85 19.03 -24.84
N ALA A 18 -9.71 19.33 -24.22
CA ALA A 18 -8.90 18.30 -23.58
C ALA A 18 -9.79 17.65 -22.51
N SER A 19 -10.30 16.46 -22.80
CA SER A 19 -10.93 15.62 -21.79
C SER A 19 -9.90 15.46 -20.68
N ALA A 20 -10.25 15.92 -19.49
CA ALA A 20 -9.49 15.65 -18.26
C ALA A 20 -9.60 14.15 -18.00
N GLN A 21 -8.78 13.37 -18.70
CA GLN A 21 -8.60 11.95 -18.38
C GLN A 21 -8.04 11.91 -16.97
N ASN A 22 -8.79 11.26 -16.07
CA ASN A 22 -8.34 11.00 -14.72
C ASN A 22 -6.97 10.29 -14.85
N PRO A 23 -5.85 10.94 -14.49
CA PRO A 23 -4.54 10.37 -14.79
C PRO A 23 -4.43 9.02 -14.10
N GLN A 24 -4.06 8.02 -14.88
CA GLN A 24 -3.82 6.67 -14.36
C GLN A 24 -2.71 6.74 -13.29
N PRO A 25 -2.80 5.95 -12.21
CA PRO A 25 -1.72 5.86 -11.25
C PRO A 25 -0.44 5.42 -11.96
N ALA A 26 0.67 6.07 -11.60
CA ALA A 26 1.99 5.60 -12.01
C ALA A 26 2.30 4.28 -11.30
N VAL A 27 3.04 3.39 -11.97
CA VAL A 27 3.49 2.14 -11.36
C VAL A 27 5.00 2.05 -11.43
N ALA A 28 5.63 1.79 -10.29
CA ALA A 28 7.06 1.55 -10.19
C ALA A 28 7.32 0.18 -9.55
N LEU A 29 8.46 -0.43 -9.88
CA LEU A 29 8.95 -1.59 -9.16
C LEU A 29 9.74 -1.10 -7.93
N VAL A 30 9.39 -1.59 -6.75
CA VAL A 30 10.04 -1.22 -5.49
C VAL A 30 10.46 -2.47 -4.71
N GLY A 31 11.37 -2.31 -3.75
CA GLY A 31 11.94 -3.44 -3.02
C GLY A 31 12.97 -4.20 -3.85
N GLY A 32 13.10 -5.50 -3.60
CA GLY A 32 14.05 -6.36 -4.29
C GLY A 32 14.33 -7.64 -3.54
N ARG A 33 15.43 -8.30 -3.93
CA ARG A 33 15.94 -9.52 -3.28
C ARG A 33 17.11 -9.17 -2.42
N ILE A 34 17.02 -9.45 -1.12
CA ILE A 34 18.09 -9.23 -0.14
C ILE A 34 18.34 -10.50 0.67
N THR A 35 19.56 -10.69 1.07
CA THR A 35 19.96 -11.73 2.04
C THR A 35 19.93 -11.11 3.43
N TYR A 36 19.22 -11.73 4.36
CA TYR A 36 19.09 -11.30 5.74
C TYR A 36 19.61 -12.37 6.69
N GLU A 37 20.51 -11.99 7.59
CA GLU A 37 20.99 -12.87 8.66
C GLU A 37 20.08 -12.75 9.88
N VAL A 38 19.53 -13.87 10.34
CA VAL A 38 18.62 -13.96 11.48
C VAL A 38 19.33 -13.55 12.76
N ARG A 39 18.73 -12.63 13.50
CA ARG A 39 19.27 -12.08 14.76
C ARG A 39 18.51 -12.61 15.97
N THR A 40 19.10 -12.43 17.15
CA THR A 40 18.46 -12.78 18.41
C THR A 40 17.10 -12.08 18.56
N GLY A 41 16.04 -12.84 18.85
CA GLY A 41 14.66 -12.34 18.97
C GLY A 41 13.86 -12.33 17.67
N ASP A 42 14.48 -12.63 16.53
CA ASP A 42 13.77 -12.74 15.26
C ASP A 42 12.85 -13.95 15.21
N THR A 43 11.75 -13.74 14.51
CA THR A 43 10.80 -14.77 14.10
C THR A 43 10.44 -14.55 12.63
N LEU A 44 9.93 -15.56 11.93
CA LEU A 44 9.40 -15.35 10.58
C LEU A 44 8.34 -14.23 10.53
N SER A 45 7.58 -14.06 11.61
CA SER A 45 6.58 -12.99 11.72
C SER A 45 7.20 -11.60 11.86
N SER A 46 8.25 -11.43 12.69
CA SER A 46 8.91 -10.13 12.85
C SER A 46 9.66 -9.73 11.59
N ILE A 47 10.36 -10.67 10.95
CA ILE A 47 11.07 -10.45 9.69
C ILE A 47 10.06 -10.11 8.58
N GLY A 48 8.98 -10.89 8.44
CA GLY A 48 7.93 -10.61 7.45
C GLY A 48 7.29 -9.23 7.65
N ALA A 49 7.01 -8.85 8.89
CA ALA A 49 6.48 -7.53 9.24
C ALA A 49 7.45 -6.40 8.87
N ARG A 50 8.73 -6.56 9.17
CA ARG A 50 9.79 -5.55 8.90
C ARG A 50 9.98 -5.29 7.41
N PHE A 51 9.93 -6.35 6.59
CA PHE A 51 10.22 -6.27 5.16
C PHE A 51 9.00 -6.25 4.24
N GLY A 52 7.78 -6.28 4.78
CA GLY A 52 6.57 -6.27 3.97
C GLY A 52 6.32 -7.58 3.22
N VAL A 53 6.71 -8.71 3.82
CA VAL A 53 6.55 -10.05 3.23
C VAL A 53 5.69 -10.92 4.15
N THR A 54 4.78 -11.70 3.57
CA THR A 54 4.00 -12.64 4.40
C THR A 54 4.87 -13.79 4.90
N VAL A 55 4.55 -14.34 6.07
CA VAL A 55 5.24 -15.53 6.61
C VAL A 55 5.22 -16.68 5.60
N ALA A 56 4.10 -16.86 4.89
CA ALA A 56 3.98 -17.90 3.87
C ALA A 56 4.94 -17.68 2.70
N THR A 57 5.05 -16.43 2.20
CA THR A 57 5.98 -16.08 1.12
C THR A 57 7.43 -16.25 1.56
N LEU A 58 7.76 -15.77 2.78
CA LEU A 58 9.11 -15.89 3.34
C LEU A 58 9.52 -17.37 3.51
N ALA A 59 8.62 -18.20 4.02
CA ALA A 59 8.84 -19.63 4.19
C ALA A 59 9.03 -20.35 2.83
N GLU A 60 8.14 -20.08 1.87
CA GLU A 60 8.22 -20.65 0.51
C GLU A 60 9.53 -20.28 -0.18
N THR A 61 9.96 -19.01 -0.10
CA THR A 61 11.19 -18.53 -0.72
C THR A 61 12.45 -19.23 -0.16
N ASN A 62 12.39 -19.67 1.12
CA ASN A 62 13.50 -20.28 1.82
C ASN A 62 13.36 -21.80 2.03
N GLY A 63 12.37 -22.45 1.42
CA GLY A 63 12.14 -23.89 1.57
C GLY A 63 11.76 -24.31 3.00
N ILE A 64 11.19 -23.41 3.80
CA ILE A 64 10.80 -23.67 5.18
C ILE A 64 9.38 -24.23 5.21
N THR A 65 9.22 -25.43 5.76
CA THR A 65 7.86 -26.01 5.99
C THR A 65 7.23 -25.38 7.24
N LEU A 66 6.01 -24.86 7.12
CA LEU A 66 5.31 -24.28 8.26
C LEU A 66 4.49 -25.34 9.03
N PRO A 67 4.45 -25.26 10.39
CA PRO A 67 5.14 -24.29 11.25
C PRO A 67 6.65 -24.54 11.31
N GLY A 68 7.44 -23.55 10.92
CA GLY A 68 8.89 -23.64 10.81
C GLY A 68 9.61 -22.82 11.87
N ARG A 69 10.84 -23.21 12.17
CA ARG A 69 11.75 -22.50 13.07
C ARG A 69 12.93 -21.96 12.28
N ILE A 70 13.47 -20.86 12.74
CA ILE A 70 14.70 -20.25 12.28
C ILE A 70 15.66 -20.12 13.46
N ALA A 71 16.95 -20.18 13.22
CA ALA A 71 17.99 -20.03 14.23
C ALA A 71 18.79 -18.73 13.98
N VAL A 72 19.36 -18.19 15.04
CA VAL A 72 20.28 -17.06 14.94
C VAL A 72 21.48 -17.46 14.05
N GLY A 73 21.80 -16.60 13.09
CA GLY A 73 22.82 -16.85 12.07
C GLY A 73 22.30 -17.52 10.79
N ASP A 74 21.05 -18.01 10.75
CA ASP A 74 20.47 -18.49 9.50
C ASP A 74 20.42 -17.36 8.47
N SER A 75 20.70 -17.69 7.21
CA SER A 75 20.65 -16.78 6.08
C SER A 75 19.32 -16.95 5.34
N LEU A 76 18.46 -15.93 5.34
CA LEU A 76 17.20 -15.94 4.66
C LEU A 76 17.21 -15.04 3.42
N LEU A 77 16.73 -15.55 2.30
CA LEU A 77 16.41 -14.74 1.14
C LEU A 77 15.07 -14.07 1.35
N ILE A 78 15.04 -12.74 1.33
CA ILE A 78 13.83 -11.93 1.38
C ILE A 78 13.58 -11.35 -0.01
N ASP A 79 12.44 -11.68 -0.59
CA ASP A 79 11.98 -11.09 -1.86
C ASP A 79 10.75 -10.24 -1.55
N ASN A 80 10.96 -8.93 -1.41
CA ASN A 80 9.93 -7.93 -1.18
C ASN A 80 9.72 -7.04 -2.40
N THR A 81 9.84 -7.61 -3.58
CA THR A 81 9.59 -6.91 -4.84
C THR A 81 8.09 -6.65 -5.00
N HIS A 82 7.69 -5.37 -5.07
CA HIS A 82 6.29 -4.94 -5.20
C HIS A 82 6.07 -4.03 -6.41
N LEU A 83 4.85 -4.06 -6.94
CA LEU A 83 4.35 -3.09 -7.90
C LEU A 83 3.72 -1.91 -7.14
N ALA A 84 4.44 -0.82 -6.99
CA ALA A 84 3.97 0.39 -6.34
C ALA A 84 3.08 1.21 -7.29
N ALA A 85 1.76 1.06 -7.16
CA ALA A 85 0.79 1.91 -7.87
C ALA A 85 0.50 3.16 -7.03
N PHE A 86 0.92 4.35 -7.48
CA PHE A 86 0.82 5.59 -6.72
C PHE A 86 0.31 6.75 -7.59
N ASP A 87 -0.29 7.75 -6.96
CA ASP A 87 -0.65 9.01 -7.61
C ASP A 87 0.53 9.99 -7.49
N PRO A 88 1.19 10.36 -8.60
CA PRO A 88 2.35 11.25 -8.55
C PRO A 88 2.01 12.71 -8.14
N ARG A 89 0.72 13.06 -8.06
CA ARG A 89 0.25 14.40 -7.68
C ARG A 89 0.13 14.60 -6.17
N VAL A 90 0.25 13.52 -5.38
CA VAL A 90 0.14 13.57 -3.92
C VAL A 90 1.43 13.08 -3.26
N SER A 91 1.68 13.56 -2.05
CA SER A 91 2.86 13.18 -1.27
C SER A 91 2.80 11.74 -0.76
N ILE A 92 1.60 11.21 -0.55
CA ILE A 92 1.39 9.89 0.06
C ILE A 92 0.28 9.13 -0.66
N THR A 93 0.57 7.92 -1.13
CA THR A 93 -0.46 6.96 -1.56
C THR A 93 -0.42 5.76 -0.62
N ILE A 94 -1.56 5.35 -0.09
CA ILE A 94 -1.67 4.14 0.74
C ILE A 94 -2.56 3.14 0.02
N ASN A 95 -2.00 2.04 -0.48
CA ASN A 95 -2.80 0.95 -0.99
C ASN A 95 -3.13 -0.03 0.15
N ILE A 96 -4.35 0.04 0.60
CA ILE A 96 -4.87 -0.73 1.74
C ILE A 96 -4.77 -2.24 1.50
N ALA A 97 -5.14 -2.72 0.30
CA ALA A 97 -5.08 -4.15 -0.02
C ALA A 97 -3.63 -4.66 -0.04
N GLN A 98 -2.70 -3.85 -0.52
CA GLN A 98 -1.27 -4.14 -0.57
C GLN A 98 -0.59 -3.97 0.81
N ARG A 99 -1.20 -3.17 1.71
CA ARG A 99 -0.63 -2.78 3.01
C ARG A 99 0.71 -2.08 2.86
N LEU A 100 0.81 -1.23 1.85
CA LEU A 100 1.96 -0.38 1.60
C LEU A 100 1.57 1.09 1.61
N LEU A 101 2.40 1.90 2.26
CA LEU A 101 2.43 3.34 2.12
C LEU A 101 3.55 3.69 1.14
N LEU A 102 3.22 4.43 0.11
CA LEU A 102 4.09 4.80 -1.00
C LEU A 102 4.29 6.32 -0.98
N ARG A 103 5.54 6.74 -1.07
CA ARG A 103 5.92 8.16 -1.13
C ARG A 103 6.88 8.40 -2.27
N PRO A 104 6.53 9.21 -3.28
CA PRO A 104 7.49 9.72 -4.26
C PRO A 104 8.58 10.55 -3.57
N ASP A 105 9.84 10.30 -3.88
CA ASP A 105 11.00 10.97 -3.30
C ASP A 105 12.18 11.04 -4.29
N ALA A 106 12.47 12.22 -4.81
CA ALA A 106 13.64 12.49 -5.67
C ALA A 106 13.85 11.45 -6.80
N GLY A 107 12.79 11.14 -7.56
CA GLY A 107 12.86 10.23 -8.73
C GLY A 107 12.77 8.74 -8.37
N ARG A 108 12.58 8.39 -7.11
CA ARG A 108 12.29 7.03 -6.61
C ARG A 108 10.97 7.01 -5.84
N VAL A 109 10.50 5.83 -5.51
CA VAL A 109 9.34 5.65 -4.63
C VAL A 109 9.79 4.92 -3.37
N LEU A 110 9.61 5.56 -2.22
CA LEU A 110 9.76 4.91 -0.92
C LEU A 110 8.52 4.07 -0.65
N ALA A 111 8.69 2.85 -0.16
CA ALA A 111 7.62 1.93 0.17
C ALA A 111 7.79 1.46 1.61
N TYR A 112 6.75 1.67 2.43
CA TYR A 112 6.75 1.28 3.83
C TYR A 112 5.64 0.26 4.08
N PRO A 113 5.97 -0.92 4.64
CA PRO A 113 4.96 -1.87 5.10
C PRO A 113 4.09 -1.25 6.20
N VAL A 114 2.78 -1.40 6.09
CA VAL A 114 1.84 -0.84 7.06
C VAL A 114 0.81 -1.87 7.52
N THR A 115 0.25 -1.65 8.70
CA THR A 115 -0.97 -2.30 9.14
C THR A 115 -2.14 -1.38 8.87
N VAL A 116 -3.21 -1.97 8.38
CA VAL A 116 -4.47 -1.28 8.06
C VAL A 116 -5.63 -1.89 8.86
N GLY A 117 -6.80 -1.30 8.77
CA GLY A 117 -7.99 -1.77 9.46
C GLY A 117 -8.32 -3.23 9.17
N ARG A 118 -8.77 -3.95 10.18
CA ARG A 118 -9.37 -5.28 10.01
C ARG A 118 -10.71 -5.18 9.27
N ARG A 119 -11.22 -6.28 8.75
CA ARG A 119 -12.46 -6.30 7.96
C ARG A 119 -13.66 -5.70 8.67
N THR A 120 -13.77 -5.88 9.99
CA THR A 120 -14.86 -5.32 10.82
C THR A 120 -14.68 -3.83 11.14
N TRP A 121 -13.47 -3.29 10.91
CA TRP A 121 -13.09 -1.90 11.13
C TRP A 121 -12.22 -1.40 9.97
N PRO A 122 -12.77 -1.35 8.76
CA PRO A 122 -11.97 -1.11 7.57
C PRO A 122 -11.41 0.32 7.53
N THR A 123 -10.18 0.45 7.08
CA THR A 123 -9.62 1.75 6.69
C THR A 123 -10.42 2.30 5.52
N PRO A 124 -10.94 3.54 5.59
CA PRO A 124 -11.71 4.13 4.50
C PRO A 124 -10.82 4.51 3.31
N VAL A 125 -11.35 4.44 2.11
CA VAL A 125 -10.70 4.95 0.89
C VAL A 125 -11.01 6.43 0.66
N GLY A 126 -10.17 7.10 -0.13
CA GLY A 126 -10.37 8.48 -0.57
C GLY A 126 -9.22 9.41 -0.20
N ALA A 127 -9.31 10.65 -0.67
CA ALA A 127 -8.30 11.67 -0.42
C ALA A 127 -8.26 12.09 1.06
N PHE A 128 -7.08 12.54 1.48
CA PHE A 128 -6.84 13.15 2.78
C PHE A 128 -5.76 14.24 2.68
N THR A 129 -5.67 15.03 3.74
CA THR A 129 -4.56 15.99 3.97
C THR A 129 -3.99 15.71 5.35
N VAL A 130 -2.70 15.87 5.51
CA VAL A 130 -2.04 15.85 6.83
C VAL A 130 -2.43 17.11 7.59
N ILE A 131 -3.06 16.98 8.77
CA ILE A 131 -3.58 18.11 9.55
C ILE A 131 -2.81 18.36 10.85
N GLY A 132 -1.91 17.45 11.25
CA GLY A 132 -1.13 17.59 12.46
C GLY A 132 -0.06 16.52 12.57
N LYS A 133 0.95 16.80 13.38
CA LYS A 133 2.07 15.90 13.67
C LYS A 133 2.45 16.03 15.12
N GLU A 134 2.64 14.90 15.81
CA GLU A 134 3.01 14.86 17.23
C GLU A 134 4.12 13.84 17.45
N THR A 135 5.07 14.17 18.33
CA THR A 135 6.01 13.24 18.93
C THR A 135 5.50 12.84 20.30
N ASP A 136 5.72 11.60 20.68
CA ASP A 136 5.30 11.07 21.99
C ASP A 136 3.81 11.35 22.30
N PRO A 137 2.89 10.95 21.38
CA PRO A 137 1.50 11.34 21.46
C PRO A 137 0.81 10.73 22.67
N VAL A 138 -0.14 11.48 23.22
CA VAL A 138 -1.13 10.95 24.16
C VAL A 138 -2.21 10.23 23.37
N TRP A 139 -2.62 9.07 23.82
CA TRP A 139 -3.72 8.33 23.21
C TRP A 139 -5.03 8.61 23.94
N ASP A 140 -5.85 9.48 23.40
CA ASP A 140 -7.26 9.59 23.78
C ASP A 140 -8.00 8.44 23.12
N VAL A 141 -8.44 7.46 23.93
CA VAL A 141 -9.01 6.21 23.42
C VAL A 141 -10.39 6.46 22.82
N PRO A 142 -10.62 6.14 21.54
CA PRO A 142 -11.94 6.31 20.93
C PRO A 142 -13.02 5.51 21.68
N VAL A 143 -14.21 6.11 21.83
CA VAL A 143 -15.35 5.48 22.55
C VAL A 143 -15.69 4.10 22.01
N SER A 144 -15.55 3.90 20.71
CA SER A 144 -15.74 2.62 20.04
C SER A 144 -14.78 1.53 20.55
N ILE A 145 -13.51 1.88 20.78
CA ILE A 145 -12.49 0.97 21.35
C ILE A 145 -12.78 0.72 22.83
N GLN A 146 -13.18 1.76 23.58
CA GLN A 146 -13.60 1.60 24.98
C GLN A 146 -14.76 0.62 25.13
N ARG A 147 -15.76 0.69 24.22
CA ARG A 147 -16.88 -0.27 24.18
C ARG A 147 -16.41 -1.70 23.87
N GLU A 148 -15.45 -1.85 22.96
CA GLU A 148 -14.89 -3.16 22.64
C GLU A 148 -14.10 -3.72 23.84
N MET A 149 -13.33 -2.91 24.56
CA MET A 149 -12.67 -3.31 25.81
C MET A 149 -13.69 -3.83 26.81
N ALA A 150 -14.76 -3.07 27.06
CA ALA A 150 -15.83 -3.48 27.97
C ALA A 150 -16.51 -4.78 27.53
N ALA A 151 -16.83 -4.92 26.24
CA ALA A 151 -17.47 -6.12 25.70
C ALA A 151 -16.59 -7.38 25.82
N ASN A 152 -15.28 -7.21 25.84
CA ASN A 152 -14.29 -8.29 26.01
C ASN A 152 -13.88 -8.51 27.47
N GLY A 153 -14.52 -7.82 28.45
CA GLY A 153 -14.20 -7.93 29.87
C GLY A 153 -12.83 -7.36 30.25
N LEU A 154 -12.26 -6.48 29.41
CA LEU A 154 -11.00 -5.83 29.68
C LEU A 154 -11.20 -4.52 30.44
N PRO A 155 -10.22 -4.06 31.25
CA PRO A 155 -10.25 -2.74 31.85
C PRO A 155 -10.41 -1.67 30.79
N VAL A 156 -11.42 -0.79 30.97
CA VAL A 156 -11.66 0.32 30.03
C VAL A 156 -10.66 1.44 30.31
N ILE A 157 -9.84 1.75 29.32
CA ILE A 157 -8.90 2.86 29.33
C ILE A 157 -9.50 3.99 28.50
N THR A 158 -9.57 5.21 29.05
CA THR A 158 -10.09 6.39 28.33
C THR A 158 -8.96 7.23 27.76
N ARG A 159 -7.77 7.19 28.40
CA ARG A 159 -6.59 7.96 28.03
C ARG A 159 -5.33 7.21 28.46
N MET A 160 -4.28 7.30 27.64
CA MET A 160 -2.96 6.77 27.95
C MET A 160 -1.90 7.81 27.56
N GLU A 161 -1.08 8.20 28.53
CA GLU A 161 0.05 9.08 28.30
C GLU A 161 1.13 8.40 27.45
N SER A 162 2.06 9.21 26.91
CA SER A 162 3.20 8.69 26.18
C SER A 162 4.00 7.72 27.05
N SER A 163 4.18 6.52 26.57
CA SER A 163 4.92 5.44 27.26
C SER A 163 5.26 4.33 26.28
N PRO A 164 6.18 3.42 26.62
CA PRO A 164 6.44 2.23 25.80
C PRO A 164 5.23 1.32 25.60
N GLN A 165 4.20 1.44 26.43
CA GLN A 165 2.94 0.68 26.34
C GLN A 165 1.91 1.36 25.43
N ASN A 166 2.11 2.64 25.07
CA ASN A 166 1.17 3.37 24.24
C ASN A 166 1.14 2.76 22.81
N PRO A 167 -0.02 2.29 22.34
CA PRO A 167 -0.14 1.64 21.02
C PRO A 167 0.09 2.59 19.85
N LEU A 168 0.11 3.91 20.05
CA LEU A 168 0.44 4.87 19.01
C LEU A 168 1.95 4.94 18.72
N GLY A 169 2.80 4.41 19.61
CA GLY A 169 4.24 4.53 19.50
C GLY A 169 4.74 5.97 19.64
N SER A 170 5.90 6.27 19.07
CA SER A 170 6.61 7.54 19.27
C SER A 170 6.14 8.70 18.39
N HIS A 171 5.35 8.44 17.31
CA HIS A 171 4.95 9.48 16.38
C HIS A 171 3.51 9.27 15.91
N TRP A 172 2.80 10.39 15.74
CA TRP A 172 1.46 10.46 15.16
C TRP A 172 1.43 11.49 14.03
N ILE A 173 0.79 11.14 12.94
CA ILE A 173 0.48 12.01 11.80
C ILE A 173 -1.05 11.98 11.62
N GLY A 174 -1.71 13.06 12.03
CA GLY A 174 -3.17 13.20 11.93
C GLY A 174 -3.62 13.49 10.50
N LEU A 175 -4.67 12.82 10.07
CA LEU A 175 -5.25 12.97 8.72
C LEU A 175 -6.58 13.73 8.80
N SER A 176 -6.96 14.44 7.73
CA SER A 176 -8.23 15.19 7.62
C SER A 176 -9.49 14.31 7.58
N ARG A 177 -9.34 13.03 7.88
CA ARG A 177 -10.42 12.04 8.04
C ARG A 177 -10.68 11.81 9.51
N PRO A 178 -11.94 11.87 9.97
CA PRO A 178 -12.26 11.74 11.39
C PRO A 178 -11.63 10.49 12.03
N SER A 179 -10.92 10.69 13.13
CA SER A 179 -10.29 9.62 13.92
C SER A 179 -9.30 8.75 13.15
N LEU A 180 -8.74 9.23 12.05
CA LEU A 180 -7.76 8.51 11.24
C LEU A 180 -6.40 9.16 11.32
N GLY A 181 -5.36 8.35 11.51
CA GLY A 181 -3.97 8.78 11.52
C GLY A 181 -3.03 7.69 11.07
N ILE A 182 -1.79 8.10 10.81
CA ILE A 182 -0.63 7.23 10.59
C ILE A 182 0.22 7.34 11.85
N HIS A 183 0.58 6.20 12.45
CA HIS A 183 1.29 6.22 13.73
C HIS A 183 2.23 5.02 13.88
N GLY A 184 3.12 5.10 14.86
CA GLY A 184 3.98 3.98 15.24
C GLY A 184 3.22 2.82 15.88
N THR A 185 3.94 1.98 16.59
CA THR A 185 3.32 0.86 17.32
C THR A 185 4.24 0.36 18.42
N ASN A 186 3.67 -0.14 19.51
CA ASN A 186 4.34 -0.93 20.53
C ASN A 186 4.37 -2.44 20.21
N ALA A 187 3.73 -2.85 19.08
CA ALA A 187 3.66 -4.23 18.62
C ALA A 187 4.13 -4.36 17.15
N PRO A 188 5.45 -4.21 16.86
CA PRO A 188 5.99 -4.19 15.49
C PRO A 188 5.72 -5.45 14.69
N THR A 189 5.54 -6.61 15.32
CA THR A 189 5.14 -7.85 14.65
C THR A 189 3.73 -7.83 14.07
N SER A 190 2.92 -6.81 14.42
CA SER A 190 1.59 -6.59 13.85
C SER A 190 1.62 -5.91 12.49
N ILE A 191 2.77 -5.40 12.04
CA ILE A 191 2.90 -4.72 10.75
C ILE A 191 2.65 -5.69 9.59
N PHE A 192 2.23 -5.14 8.46
CA PHE A 192 1.86 -5.86 7.24
C PHE A 192 0.64 -6.79 7.41
N ARG A 193 -0.33 -6.39 8.25
CA ARG A 193 -1.58 -7.13 8.54
C ARG A 193 -2.82 -6.25 8.42
N PHE A 194 -3.97 -6.88 8.32
CA PHE A 194 -5.29 -6.26 8.50
C PHE A 194 -5.69 -6.42 9.98
N ALA A 195 -5.24 -5.51 10.85
CA ALA A 195 -5.35 -5.72 12.29
C ALA A 195 -5.70 -4.48 13.13
N SER A 196 -5.72 -3.27 12.52
CA SER A 196 -6.05 -2.04 13.25
C SER A 196 -7.57 -1.79 13.33
N HIS A 197 -7.95 -0.73 14.04
CA HIS A 197 -9.31 -0.19 14.08
C HIS A 197 -9.52 0.93 13.02
N GLY A 198 -8.80 0.84 11.90
CA GLY A 198 -8.88 1.79 10.79
C GLY A 198 -7.62 2.62 10.59
N CYS A 199 -6.92 3.01 11.65
CA CYS A 199 -5.66 3.75 11.56
C CYS A 199 -4.56 2.94 10.88
N ILE A 200 -3.57 3.64 10.35
CA ILE A 200 -2.41 3.08 9.67
C ILE A 200 -1.25 2.98 10.67
N ARG A 201 -0.79 1.75 10.96
CA ARG A 201 0.35 1.52 11.85
C ARG A 201 1.60 1.27 11.03
N MET A 202 2.71 1.82 11.47
CA MET A 202 4.04 1.66 10.88
C MET A 202 5.03 1.10 11.89
N HIS A 203 6.06 0.43 11.38
CA HIS A 203 7.20 0.06 12.21
C HIS A 203 7.80 1.31 12.86
N PRO A 204 8.34 1.24 14.10
CA PRO A 204 8.91 2.41 14.79
C PRO A 204 9.94 3.18 13.96
N ASP A 205 10.86 2.50 13.29
CA ASP A 205 11.86 3.16 12.44
C ASP A 205 11.23 3.82 11.20
N ASP A 206 10.22 3.18 10.60
CA ASP A 206 9.58 3.66 9.38
C ASP A 206 8.72 4.90 9.65
N ILE A 207 8.01 4.95 10.79
CA ILE A 207 7.25 6.15 11.16
C ILE A 207 8.18 7.31 11.52
N ALA A 208 9.33 7.05 12.16
CA ALA A 208 10.32 8.07 12.46
C ALA A 208 10.89 8.66 11.16
N ASP A 209 11.24 7.84 10.17
CA ASP A 209 11.70 8.30 8.86
C ASP A 209 10.58 9.08 8.12
N LEU A 210 9.37 8.52 8.01
CA LEU A 210 8.24 9.19 7.36
C LEU A 210 7.92 10.54 8.02
N TYR A 211 7.97 10.62 9.35
CA TYR A 211 7.68 11.82 10.10
C TYR A 211 8.60 12.99 9.71
N THR A 212 9.87 12.72 9.41
CA THR A 212 10.80 13.76 8.95
C THR A 212 10.51 14.29 7.55
N ARG A 213 9.84 13.48 6.72
CA ARG A 213 9.59 13.75 5.31
C ARG A 213 8.23 14.37 5.01
N VAL A 214 7.29 14.26 5.95
CA VAL A 214 5.90 14.71 5.78
C VAL A 214 5.69 16.05 6.48
N GLN A 215 4.89 16.93 5.86
CA GLN A 215 4.52 18.23 6.41
C GLN A 215 2.99 18.34 6.57
N VAL A 216 2.55 19.21 7.47
CA VAL A 216 1.14 19.62 7.56
C VAL A 216 0.76 20.31 6.26
N GLY A 217 -0.37 19.92 5.67
CA GLY A 217 -0.80 20.35 4.34
C GLY A 217 -0.49 19.33 3.23
N ASP A 218 0.37 18.34 3.46
CA ASP A 218 0.64 17.30 2.46
C ASP A 218 -0.64 16.54 2.09
N ALA A 219 -0.88 16.45 0.77
CA ALA A 219 -2.01 15.69 0.24
C ALA A 219 -1.67 14.20 0.14
N GLY A 220 -2.67 13.37 0.35
CA GLY A 220 -2.54 11.93 0.18
C GLY A 220 -3.84 11.26 -0.26
N VAL A 221 -3.73 9.99 -0.63
CA VAL A 221 -4.87 9.17 -1.04
C VAL A 221 -4.79 7.76 -0.47
N LEU A 222 -5.91 7.26 0.03
CA LEU A 222 -6.12 5.87 0.43
C LEU A 222 -6.84 5.15 -0.70
N THR A 223 -6.21 4.13 -1.27
CA THR A 223 -6.72 3.32 -2.36
C THR A 223 -6.95 1.88 -1.92
N TYR A 224 -7.72 1.13 -2.70
CA TYR A 224 -7.92 -0.30 -2.47
C TYR A 224 -7.79 -1.05 -3.79
N GLN A 225 -6.58 -1.51 -4.10
CA GLN A 225 -6.25 -2.24 -5.32
C GLN A 225 -5.60 -3.58 -4.96
N PRO A 226 -6.38 -4.67 -4.86
CA PRO A 226 -5.85 -5.98 -4.52
C PRO A 226 -5.02 -6.61 -5.63
N VAL A 227 -5.22 -6.23 -6.88
CA VAL A 227 -4.43 -6.69 -8.02
C VAL A 227 -3.86 -5.51 -8.79
N ILE A 228 -2.56 -5.54 -9.05
CA ILE A 228 -1.82 -4.54 -9.84
C ILE A 228 -1.17 -5.27 -11.01
N VAL A 229 -1.31 -4.72 -12.22
CA VAL A 229 -0.66 -5.21 -13.44
C VAL A 229 0.04 -4.06 -14.11
N ALA A 230 1.28 -4.26 -14.52
CA ALA A 230 2.08 -3.23 -15.19
C ALA A 230 3.04 -3.85 -16.21
N ALA A 231 3.32 -3.11 -17.28
CA ALA A 231 4.42 -3.40 -18.18
C ALA A 231 5.65 -2.59 -17.74
N ILE A 232 6.74 -3.29 -17.40
CA ILE A 232 8.00 -2.70 -16.95
C ILE A 232 9.14 -3.44 -17.64
N ASP A 233 10.02 -2.72 -18.31
CA ASP A 233 11.18 -3.25 -19.00
C ASP A 233 10.84 -4.41 -19.98
N GLY A 234 9.75 -4.26 -20.73
CA GLY A 234 9.30 -5.25 -21.72
C GLY A 234 8.64 -6.49 -21.11
N ARG A 235 8.45 -6.54 -19.78
CA ARG A 235 7.79 -7.64 -19.07
C ARG A 235 6.44 -7.20 -18.55
N ILE A 236 5.48 -8.12 -18.53
CA ILE A 236 4.19 -7.91 -17.86
C ILE A 236 4.29 -8.53 -16.47
N LEU A 237 4.23 -7.67 -15.47
CA LEU A 237 4.30 -8.04 -14.06
C LEU A 237 2.92 -7.95 -13.43
N LEU A 238 2.61 -8.91 -12.57
CA LEU A 238 1.36 -8.98 -11.81
C LEU A 238 1.67 -9.15 -10.33
N GLU A 239 1.03 -8.33 -9.49
CA GLU A 239 1.00 -8.52 -8.04
C GLU A 239 -0.44 -8.73 -7.59
N ALA A 240 -0.70 -9.84 -6.89
CA ALA A 240 -1.99 -10.16 -6.31
C ALA A 240 -1.89 -10.21 -4.79
N ASN A 241 -2.76 -9.44 -4.12
CA ASN A 241 -2.87 -9.32 -2.68
C ASN A 241 -4.21 -9.88 -2.19
N PRO A 242 -4.36 -10.23 -0.90
CA PRO A 242 -5.65 -10.60 -0.33
C PRO A 242 -6.69 -9.49 -0.50
N ASP A 243 -7.88 -9.84 -0.98
CA ASP A 243 -9.04 -8.94 -1.00
C ASP A 243 -9.83 -9.07 0.32
N GLU A 244 -9.21 -8.63 1.43
CA GLU A 244 -9.77 -8.77 2.79
C GLU A 244 -11.12 -8.09 2.93
N TYR A 245 -11.32 -6.94 2.29
CA TYR A 245 -12.57 -6.19 2.36
C TYR A 245 -13.62 -6.64 1.33
N ARG A 246 -13.25 -7.58 0.43
CA ARG A 246 -14.12 -8.07 -0.65
C ARG A 246 -14.69 -6.94 -1.51
N ARG A 247 -13.84 -5.98 -1.88
CA ARG A 247 -14.22 -4.79 -2.67
C ARG A 247 -13.67 -4.81 -4.09
N GLY A 248 -12.78 -5.75 -4.39
CA GLY A 248 -12.23 -5.92 -5.74
C GLY A 248 -13.23 -6.59 -6.68
N PRO A 249 -13.18 -6.29 -7.99
CA PRO A 249 -13.84 -7.08 -9.01
C PRO A 249 -13.26 -8.50 -9.07
N GLU A 250 -13.79 -9.34 -9.95
CA GLU A 250 -13.20 -10.65 -10.26
C GLU A 250 -11.71 -10.46 -10.64
N PRO A 251 -10.78 -11.20 -9.99
CA PRO A 251 -9.34 -10.89 -10.09
C PRO A 251 -8.77 -10.91 -11.53
N GLY A 252 -9.23 -11.83 -12.40
CA GLY A 252 -8.79 -11.89 -13.78
C GLY A 252 -9.21 -10.69 -14.63
N ARG A 253 -10.22 -9.94 -14.17
CA ARG A 253 -10.68 -8.71 -14.82
C ARG A 253 -9.58 -7.65 -14.86
N TYR A 254 -8.78 -7.52 -13.81
CA TYR A 254 -7.66 -6.56 -13.78
C TYR A 254 -6.66 -6.81 -14.90
N VAL A 255 -6.35 -8.08 -15.18
CA VAL A 255 -5.42 -8.46 -16.25
C VAL A 255 -6.03 -8.15 -17.61
N ARG A 256 -7.28 -8.53 -17.84
CA ARG A 256 -7.99 -8.26 -19.12
C ARG A 256 -8.08 -6.76 -19.40
N GLU A 257 -8.49 -5.95 -18.42
CA GLU A 257 -8.56 -4.49 -18.56
C GLU A 257 -7.18 -3.86 -18.79
N PHE A 258 -6.12 -4.41 -18.18
CA PHE A 258 -4.76 -3.97 -18.45
C PHE A 258 -4.36 -4.23 -19.90
N LEU A 259 -4.56 -5.45 -20.40
CA LEU A 259 -4.23 -5.82 -21.78
C LEU A 259 -4.99 -4.97 -22.80
N GLU A 260 -6.30 -4.79 -22.58
CA GLU A 260 -7.16 -3.95 -23.42
C GLU A 260 -6.66 -2.50 -23.47
N ARG A 261 -6.43 -1.87 -22.32
CA ARG A 261 -5.93 -0.48 -22.27
C ARG A 261 -4.54 -0.31 -22.86
N SER A 262 -3.70 -1.33 -22.79
CA SER A 262 -2.33 -1.32 -23.33
C SER A 262 -2.27 -1.72 -24.80
N GLY A 263 -3.40 -2.07 -25.42
CA GLY A 263 -3.45 -2.56 -26.81
C GLY A 263 -2.70 -3.90 -27.00
N LEU A 264 -2.55 -4.68 -25.92
CA LEU A 264 -1.85 -5.96 -25.94
C LEU A 264 -2.84 -7.10 -26.21
N PRO A 265 -2.45 -8.11 -27.01
CA PRO A 265 -3.30 -9.27 -27.27
C PRO A 265 -3.44 -10.16 -26.01
N ALA A 266 -4.49 -10.97 -25.96
CA ALA A 266 -4.76 -11.83 -24.80
C ALA A 266 -3.65 -12.87 -24.53
N ASP A 267 -2.88 -13.21 -25.53
CA ASP A 267 -1.77 -14.15 -25.45
C ASP A 267 -0.43 -13.48 -25.14
N ALA A 268 -0.41 -12.18 -24.86
CA ALA A 268 0.78 -11.50 -24.33
C ALA A 268 1.18 -11.98 -22.92
N VAL A 269 0.28 -12.67 -22.21
CA VAL A 269 0.52 -13.23 -20.88
C VAL A 269 0.39 -14.75 -20.86
N ASP A 270 1.16 -15.40 -19.99
CA ASP A 270 0.94 -16.79 -19.59
C ASP A 270 -0.21 -16.87 -18.58
N TRP A 271 -1.39 -17.28 -19.04
CA TRP A 271 -2.58 -17.41 -18.20
C TRP A 271 -2.42 -18.45 -17.08
N THR A 272 -1.53 -19.44 -17.22
CA THR A 272 -1.21 -20.38 -16.13
C THR A 272 -0.49 -19.65 -14.99
N ALA A 273 0.51 -18.82 -15.32
CA ALA A 273 1.20 -17.96 -14.36
C ALA A 273 0.24 -16.93 -13.74
N VAL A 274 -0.63 -16.31 -14.56
CA VAL A 274 -1.67 -15.38 -14.07
C VAL A 274 -2.59 -16.06 -13.06
N HIS A 275 -3.18 -17.21 -13.39
CA HIS A 275 -4.09 -17.93 -12.48
C HIS A 275 -3.37 -18.34 -11.19
N ARG A 276 -2.12 -18.79 -11.29
CA ARG A 276 -1.30 -19.12 -10.13
C ARG A 276 -1.10 -17.91 -9.22
N ALA A 277 -0.71 -16.75 -9.77
CA ALA A 277 -0.52 -15.53 -9.00
C ALA A 277 -1.81 -15.08 -8.30
N LEU A 278 -2.94 -15.07 -9.05
CA LEU A 278 -4.26 -14.68 -8.54
C LEU A 278 -4.80 -15.63 -7.46
N SER A 279 -4.46 -16.92 -7.53
CA SER A 279 -4.86 -17.92 -6.53
C SER A 279 -4.02 -17.82 -5.26
N LEU A 280 -2.70 -17.69 -5.38
CA LEU A 280 -1.78 -17.66 -4.26
C LEU A 280 -1.81 -16.34 -3.48
N ARG A 281 -2.06 -15.22 -4.15
CA ARG A 281 -2.15 -13.86 -3.56
C ARG A 281 -1.00 -13.55 -2.59
N ARG A 282 0.24 -13.83 -3.06
CA ARG A 282 1.44 -13.73 -2.23
C ARG A 282 1.87 -12.30 -1.91
N GLY A 283 1.28 -11.29 -2.59
CA GLY A 283 1.61 -9.89 -2.39
C GLY A 283 3.04 -9.57 -2.80
N ARG A 284 3.48 -10.11 -3.92
CA ARG A 284 4.77 -9.77 -4.57
C ARG A 284 4.59 -9.74 -6.08
N ALA A 285 5.42 -8.95 -6.75
CA ALA A 285 5.45 -8.89 -8.21
C ALA A 285 5.91 -10.23 -8.80
N MET A 286 5.17 -10.72 -9.79
CA MET A 286 5.48 -11.94 -10.53
C MET A 286 5.48 -11.63 -12.02
N ASP A 287 6.46 -12.16 -12.76
CA ASP A 287 6.48 -12.09 -14.21
C ASP A 287 5.43 -13.07 -14.76
N VAL A 288 4.52 -12.54 -15.55
CA VAL A 288 3.46 -13.29 -16.22
C VAL A 288 3.52 -13.11 -17.73
N THR A 289 4.63 -12.59 -18.25
CA THR A 289 4.87 -12.45 -19.70
C THR A 289 4.85 -13.83 -20.33
N ARG A 290 4.17 -13.99 -21.46
CA ARG A 290 4.32 -15.19 -22.27
C ARG A 290 5.70 -15.18 -22.91
N LEU A 291 6.50 -16.18 -22.62
CA LEU A 291 7.75 -16.44 -23.34
C LEU A 291 7.41 -17.01 -24.72
N GLU A 292 8.05 -16.50 -25.75
CA GLU A 292 7.96 -17.02 -27.14
C GLU A 292 8.47 -18.45 -27.25
#